data_fef2db4157f80e030ddda212ddc3a35c
#
_entry.id   fef2db4157f80e030ddda212ddc3a35c
#
_cell.length_a   1.000
_cell.length_b   1.000
_cell.length_c   1.000
_cell.angle_alpha   90.00
_cell.angle_beta   90.00
_cell.angle_gamma   90.00
#
_symmetry.space_group_name_H-M   'P 1'
#
loop_
_entity.id
_entity.type
_entity.pdbx_description
1 polymer ?
#
loop_
_entity_poly.entity_id
_entity_poly.type
_entity_poly.pdbx_seq_one_letter_code
_entity_poly.pdbx_strand_id
1 'polypeptide(L)'
;CISSAASDVYKRQLIEVLTGFKYIGEQIKFFEQSGAHNYVFGLEESYGCLAGTYARDKDACVAVMMLCEVAAYYKQQGKTLWDAMVDMYEEYGYYKEGLATMTLKGIDGAKEIQTMMTNFRENPPKELGGFQVLAVRDYKADVRQDLVSGEKSATGLPSSNVLYYELENNAWCCVRPSGTEPKIKFYFGVKGTSLEDAAEKLEKLKNAMVTA
;
A
#
# COMPACT_ATOMS: atom_id res chain seq x y z
N CYS A 1 -2.19 -5.69 -0.29
CA CYS A 1 -1.17 -6.74 -0.23
C CYS A 1 -1.67 -8.00 -0.94
N ILE A 2 -1.28 -8.19 -2.20
CA ILE A 2 -1.59 -9.43 -2.92
C ILE A 2 -0.69 -10.52 -2.34
N SER A 3 -1.29 -11.58 -1.83
CA SER A 3 -0.58 -12.71 -1.22
C SER A 3 0.45 -13.31 -2.19
N SER A 4 1.66 -13.57 -1.71
CA SER A 4 2.71 -14.32 -2.43
C SER A 4 2.22 -15.69 -2.93
N ALA A 5 1.23 -16.28 -2.26
CA ALA A 5 0.62 -17.56 -2.64
C ALA A 5 0.02 -17.56 -4.06
N ALA A 6 -0.58 -16.43 -4.51
CA ALA A 6 -1.12 -16.32 -5.86
C ALA A 6 -0.02 -16.30 -6.92
N SER A 7 1.20 -15.84 -6.59
CA SER A 7 2.33 -15.83 -7.51
C SER A 7 2.86 -17.23 -7.80
N ASP A 8 2.85 -18.11 -6.81
CA ASP A 8 3.37 -19.48 -6.96
C ASP A 8 2.49 -20.36 -7.84
N VAL A 9 1.16 -20.26 -7.69
CA VAL A 9 0.19 -21.04 -8.47
C VAL A 9 0.22 -20.68 -9.95
N TYR A 10 0.36 -19.39 -10.28
CA TYR A 10 0.31 -18.91 -11.68
C TYR A 10 1.67 -18.55 -12.25
N LYS A 11 2.77 -18.77 -11.53
CA LYS A 11 4.13 -18.31 -11.87
C LYS A 11 4.20 -16.82 -12.20
N ARG A 12 3.40 -16.03 -11.49
CA ARG A 12 3.37 -14.56 -11.61
C ARG A 12 4.11 -13.96 -10.45
N GLN A 13 4.90 -12.94 -10.71
CA GLN A 13 5.64 -12.22 -9.69
C GLN A 13 4.91 -10.93 -9.33
N LEU A 14 4.83 -10.64 -8.04
CA LEU A 14 4.45 -9.33 -7.53
C LEU A 14 5.71 -8.48 -7.38
N ILE A 15 5.72 -7.32 -8.01
CA ILE A 15 6.80 -6.34 -7.88
C ILE A 15 6.24 -5.11 -7.22
N GLU A 16 6.75 -4.80 -6.03
CA GLU A 16 6.39 -3.61 -5.27
C GLU A 16 7.21 -2.42 -5.75
N VAL A 17 6.58 -1.26 -5.87
CA VAL A 17 7.21 0.00 -6.21
C VAL A 17 6.73 1.11 -5.28
N LEU A 18 7.39 2.25 -5.29
CA LEU A 18 6.93 3.43 -4.56
C LEU A 18 5.58 3.92 -5.09
N THR A 19 4.84 4.64 -4.24
CA THR A 19 3.56 5.26 -4.59
C THR A 19 3.70 6.21 -5.78
N GLY A 20 2.84 6.01 -6.76
CA GLY A 20 2.74 6.78 -7.98
C GLY A 20 2.90 5.92 -9.24
N PHE A 21 1.93 6.01 -10.14
CA PHE A 21 1.85 5.16 -11.34
C PHE A 21 3.06 5.27 -12.26
N LYS A 22 3.81 6.38 -12.18
CA LYS A 22 5.08 6.57 -12.91
C LYS A 22 6.09 5.44 -12.67
N TYR A 23 6.13 4.90 -11.44
CA TYR A 23 7.03 3.80 -11.10
C TYR A 23 6.56 2.47 -11.71
N ILE A 24 5.24 2.26 -11.83
CA ILE A 24 4.68 1.11 -12.57
C ILE A 24 5.00 1.26 -14.06
N GLY A 25 4.80 2.45 -14.63
CA GLY A 25 5.15 2.74 -16.03
C GLY A 25 6.65 2.56 -16.32
N GLU A 26 7.51 2.87 -15.35
CA GLU A 26 8.96 2.64 -15.44
C GLU A 26 9.30 1.15 -15.44
N GLN A 27 8.62 0.32 -14.63
CA GLN A 27 8.80 -1.14 -14.65
C GLN A 27 8.41 -1.73 -16.01
N ILE A 28 7.33 -1.26 -16.63
CA ILE A 28 6.96 -1.69 -17.98
C ILE A 28 8.11 -1.43 -18.97
N LYS A 29 8.71 -0.23 -18.92
CA LYS A 29 9.87 0.12 -19.74
C LYS A 29 11.07 -0.81 -19.50
N PHE A 30 11.38 -1.11 -18.24
CA PHE A 30 12.48 -2.01 -17.91
C PHE A 30 12.24 -3.44 -18.41
N PHE A 31 11.01 -3.93 -18.32
CA PHE A 31 10.67 -5.26 -18.86
C PHE A 31 10.79 -5.31 -20.37
N GLU A 32 10.34 -4.28 -21.09
CA GLU A 32 10.50 -4.19 -22.54
C GLU A 32 11.97 -4.15 -22.97
N GLN A 33 12.82 -3.44 -22.22
CA GLN A 33 14.24 -3.32 -22.52
C GLN A 33 15.02 -4.59 -22.20
N SER A 34 14.70 -5.27 -21.11
CA SER A 34 15.43 -6.45 -20.63
C SER A 34 14.89 -7.76 -21.19
N GLY A 35 13.61 -7.82 -21.56
CA GLY A 35 12.92 -9.07 -21.90
C GLY A 35 12.76 -10.05 -20.71
N ALA A 36 13.08 -9.61 -19.49
CA ALA A 36 13.09 -10.49 -18.32
C ALA A 36 11.70 -10.86 -17.81
N HIS A 37 10.72 -9.98 -17.99
CA HIS A 37 9.35 -10.15 -17.50
C HIS A 37 8.33 -9.65 -18.51
N ASN A 38 7.12 -10.19 -18.42
CA ASN A 38 5.95 -9.70 -19.13
C ASN A 38 5.03 -8.99 -18.14
N TYR A 39 4.80 -7.71 -18.38
CA TYR A 39 3.80 -6.96 -17.60
C TYR A 39 2.39 -7.45 -17.94
N VAL A 40 1.59 -7.71 -16.92
CA VAL A 40 0.20 -8.16 -17.06
C VAL A 40 -0.76 -7.11 -16.53
N PHE A 41 -0.51 -6.66 -15.27
CA PHE A 41 -1.41 -5.76 -14.56
C PHE A 41 -0.64 -4.97 -13.50
N GLY A 42 -0.98 -3.72 -13.33
CA GLY A 42 -0.48 -2.89 -12.23
C GLY A 42 -1.59 -2.04 -11.64
N LEU A 43 -1.51 -1.80 -10.35
CA LEU A 43 -2.48 -1.00 -9.62
C LEU A 43 -1.79 -0.14 -8.55
N GLU A 44 -2.42 0.94 -8.18
CA GLU A 44 -2.06 1.76 -7.03
C GLU A 44 -3.24 1.85 -6.05
N GLU A 45 -2.95 2.18 -4.79
CA GLU A 45 -3.94 2.29 -3.73
C GLU A 45 -5.01 3.36 -4.00
N SER A 46 -4.74 4.32 -4.86
CA SER A 46 -5.67 5.41 -5.22
C SER A 46 -6.57 5.08 -6.42
N TYR A 47 -7.01 3.85 -6.52
CA TYR A 47 -8.00 3.37 -7.50
C TYR A 47 -7.53 3.39 -8.96
N GLY A 48 -6.24 3.54 -9.22
CA GLY A 48 -5.69 3.52 -10.56
C GLY A 48 -5.16 2.16 -10.95
N CYS A 49 -5.50 1.65 -12.13
CA CYS A 49 -4.93 0.44 -12.68
C CYS A 49 -4.68 0.52 -14.19
N LEU A 50 -3.82 -0.38 -14.67
CA LEU A 50 -3.53 -0.58 -16.08
C LEU A 50 -3.34 -2.06 -16.35
N ALA A 51 -4.03 -2.58 -17.37
CA ALA A 51 -3.81 -3.91 -17.90
C ALA A 51 -3.14 -3.82 -19.27
N GLY A 52 -2.02 -4.56 -19.46
CA GLY A 52 -1.24 -4.50 -20.71
C GLY A 52 -0.32 -3.30 -20.82
N THR A 53 0.38 -3.19 -21.95
CA THR A 53 1.53 -2.29 -22.13
C THR A 53 1.29 -1.13 -23.12
N TYR A 54 0.06 -0.91 -23.55
CA TYR A 54 -0.30 0.11 -24.54
C TYR A 54 -0.20 1.56 -24.00
N ALA A 55 -0.21 1.74 -22.69
CA ALA A 55 -0.05 3.01 -21.99
C ALA A 55 1.02 2.91 -20.89
N ARG A 56 1.37 4.03 -20.27
CA ARG A 56 2.34 4.13 -19.17
C ARG A 56 1.74 4.76 -17.91
N ASP A 57 0.44 4.97 -17.93
CA ASP A 57 -0.32 5.48 -16.80
C ASP A 57 -1.64 4.71 -16.71
N LYS A 58 -2.29 4.82 -15.57
CA LYS A 58 -3.59 4.23 -15.28
C LYS A 58 -4.64 4.59 -16.34
N ASP A 59 -5.51 3.65 -16.66
CA ASP A 59 -6.59 3.83 -17.65
C ASP A 59 -7.93 3.43 -17.05
N ALA A 60 -8.77 4.43 -16.82
CA ALA A 60 -10.11 4.23 -16.26
C ALA A 60 -11.05 3.50 -17.25
N CYS A 61 -10.88 3.66 -18.56
CA CYS A 61 -11.73 2.99 -19.55
C CYS A 61 -11.49 1.48 -19.51
N VAL A 62 -10.21 1.06 -19.48
CA VAL A 62 -9.86 -0.36 -19.32
C VAL A 62 -10.31 -0.90 -17.96
N ALA A 63 -10.18 -0.12 -16.90
CA ALA A 63 -10.64 -0.54 -15.57
C ALA A 63 -12.14 -0.83 -15.54
N VAL A 64 -12.96 0.05 -16.17
CA VAL A 64 -14.41 -0.17 -16.27
C VAL A 64 -14.74 -1.37 -17.14
N MET A 65 -14.07 -1.54 -18.28
CA MET A 65 -14.26 -2.70 -19.15
C MET A 65 -13.97 -4.01 -18.42
N MET A 66 -12.82 -4.10 -17.74
CA MET A 66 -12.44 -5.27 -16.95
C MET A 66 -13.44 -5.56 -15.82
N LEU A 67 -13.92 -4.52 -15.14
CA LEU A 67 -14.92 -4.69 -14.09
C LEU A 67 -16.25 -5.23 -14.65
N CYS A 68 -16.66 -4.79 -15.84
CA CYS A 68 -17.84 -5.34 -16.52
C CYS A 68 -17.65 -6.82 -16.90
N GLU A 69 -16.45 -7.22 -17.37
CA GLU A 69 -16.15 -8.62 -17.66
C GLU A 69 -16.17 -9.48 -16.39
N VAL A 70 -15.56 -9.01 -15.30
CA VAL A 70 -15.61 -9.69 -14.00
C VAL A 70 -17.05 -9.83 -13.51
N ALA A 71 -17.87 -8.77 -13.64
CA ALA A 71 -19.28 -8.83 -13.26
C ALA A 71 -20.06 -9.85 -14.11
N ALA A 72 -19.82 -9.90 -15.43
CA ALA A 72 -20.45 -10.86 -16.32
C ALA A 72 -20.02 -12.30 -15.98
N TYR A 73 -18.76 -12.54 -15.65
CA TYR A 73 -18.23 -13.83 -15.24
C TYR A 73 -18.93 -14.35 -13.99
N TYR A 74 -19.03 -13.54 -12.93
CA TYR A 74 -19.70 -13.95 -11.70
C TYR A 74 -21.21 -14.07 -11.85
N LYS A 75 -21.82 -13.21 -12.68
CA LYS A 75 -23.25 -13.33 -13.01
C LYS A 75 -23.62 -14.67 -13.64
N GLN A 76 -22.75 -15.22 -14.51
CA GLN A 76 -22.95 -16.56 -15.08
C GLN A 76 -22.92 -17.67 -14.03
N GLN A 77 -22.29 -17.41 -12.88
CA GLN A 77 -22.26 -18.34 -11.73
C GLN A 77 -23.37 -18.05 -10.71
N GLY A 78 -24.30 -17.14 -11.01
CA GLY A 78 -25.37 -16.75 -10.11
C GLY A 78 -24.93 -15.85 -8.95
N LYS A 79 -23.72 -15.25 -9.04
CA LYS A 79 -23.13 -14.39 -8.01
C LYS A 79 -23.12 -12.93 -8.43
N THR A 80 -23.22 -12.03 -7.46
CA THR A 80 -22.95 -10.61 -7.61
C THR A 80 -21.45 -10.35 -7.38
N LEU A 81 -20.97 -9.15 -7.71
CA LEU A 81 -19.61 -8.73 -7.35
C LEU A 81 -19.39 -8.67 -5.83
N TRP A 82 -20.46 -8.40 -5.06
CA TRP A 82 -20.40 -8.42 -3.61
C TRP A 82 -20.19 -9.85 -3.09
N ASP A 83 -20.94 -10.83 -3.60
CA ASP A 83 -20.76 -12.24 -3.23
C ASP A 83 -19.33 -12.70 -3.54
N ALA A 84 -18.81 -12.33 -4.71
CA ALA A 84 -17.43 -12.65 -5.10
C ALA A 84 -16.39 -11.99 -4.18
N MET A 85 -16.66 -10.77 -3.69
CA MET A 85 -15.79 -10.10 -2.73
C MET A 85 -15.84 -10.74 -1.35
N VAL A 86 -17.02 -11.21 -0.92
CA VAL A 86 -17.17 -11.96 0.33
C VAL A 86 -16.42 -13.28 0.26
N ASP A 87 -16.56 -14.05 -0.83
CA ASP A 87 -15.80 -15.29 -1.05
C ASP A 87 -14.28 -15.03 -0.94
N MET A 88 -13.80 -13.95 -1.54
CA MET A 88 -12.39 -13.56 -1.48
C MET A 88 -11.95 -13.21 -0.04
N TYR A 89 -12.80 -12.53 0.74
CA TYR A 89 -12.52 -12.25 2.15
C TYR A 89 -12.51 -13.54 2.99
N GLU A 90 -13.41 -14.47 2.74
CA GLU A 90 -13.44 -15.76 3.43
C GLU A 90 -12.21 -16.61 3.12
N GLU A 91 -11.72 -16.58 1.86
CA GLU A 91 -10.57 -17.36 1.44
C GLU A 91 -9.25 -16.75 1.93
N TYR A 92 -9.06 -15.43 1.79
CA TYR A 92 -7.76 -14.77 2.05
C TYR A 92 -7.72 -13.99 3.36
N GLY A 93 -8.86 -13.67 3.95
CA GLY A 93 -9.02 -12.85 5.15
C GLY A 93 -9.63 -11.47 4.85
N TYR A 94 -10.18 -10.86 5.88
CA TYR A 94 -10.89 -9.59 5.81
C TYR A 94 -9.90 -8.42 5.86
N TYR A 95 -9.32 -8.08 4.71
CA TYR A 95 -8.43 -6.93 4.58
C TYR A 95 -9.21 -5.64 4.46
N LYS A 96 -8.75 -4.61 5.18
CA LYS A 96 -9.32 -3.27 5.09
C LYS A 96 -8.21 -2.23 5.08
N GLU A 97 -8.34 -1.27 4.18
CA GLU A 97 -7.42 -0.16 4.03
C GLU A 97 -8.07 1.17 4.41
N GLY A 98 -7.26 2.13 4.77
CA GLY A 98 -7.72 3.47 5.14
C GLY A 98 -6.70 4.55 4.86
N LEU A 99 -7.18 5.77 4.76
CA LEU A 99 -6.39 6.96 4.54
C LEU A 99 -6.76 8.01 5.59
N ALA A 100 -5.75 8.67 6.15
CA ALA A 100 -5.92 9.93 6.86
C ALA A 100 -5.04 11.00 6.22
N THR A 101 -5.50 12.24 6.24
CA THR A 101 -4.74 13.38 5.74
C THR A 101 -4.75 14.47 6.78
N MET A 102 -3.58 14.95 7.14
CA MET A 102 -3.42 16.12 7.99
C MET A 102 -2.95 17.29 7.12
N THR A 103 -3.65 18.39 7.16
CA THR A 103 -3.30 19.62 6.44
C THR A 103 -2.93 20.70 7.46
N LEU A 104 -1.71 21.18 7.37
CA LEU A 104 -1.20 22.27 8.20
C LEU A 104 -1.10 23.53 7.35
N LYS A 105 -1.28 24.72 7.97
CA LYS A 105 -1.36 25.96 7.21
C LYS A 105 -0.01 26.68 7.14
N GLY A 106 0.29 27.25 6.00
CA GLY A 106 1.41 28.18 5.80
C GLY A 106 2.79 27.53 5.83
N ILE A 107 3.81 28.36 5.93
CA ILE A 107 5.23 27.97 5.96
C ILE A 107 5.55 27.18 7.24
N ASP A 108 4.93 27.56 8.35
CA ASP A 108 5.14 26.89 9.63
C ASP A 108 4.56 25.47 9.60
N GLY A 109 3.44 25.24 8.91
CA GLY A 109 2.91 23.90 8.70
C GLY A 109 3.85 22.98 7.91
N ALA A 110 4.58 23.51 6.93
CA ALA A 110 5.58 22.71 6.21
C ALA A 110 6.76 22.32 7.12
N LYS A 111 7.20 23.22 8.00
CA LYS A 111 8.26 22.92 8.99
C LYS A 111 7.79 21.88 10.01
N GLU A 112 6.56 22.01 10.47
CA GLU A 112 5.97 21.06 11.41
C GLU A 112 5.90 19.64 10.83
N ILE A 113 5.49 19.50 9.56
CA ILE A 113 5.53 18.21 8.86
C ILE A 113 6.95 17.64 8.79
N GLN A 114 7.96 18.47 8.52
CA GLN A 114 9.35 18.00 8.52
C GLN A 114 9.80 17.54 9.91
N THR A 115 9.39 18.25 10.96
CA THR A 115 9.68 17.85 12.34
C THR A 115 8.99 16.54 12.69
N MET A 116 7.73 16.36 12.31
CA MET A 116 7.01 15.10 12.49
C MET A 116 7.74 13.93 11.79
N MET A 117 8.13 14.11 10.53
CA MET A 117 8.84 13.07 9.78
C MET A 117 10.21 12.73 10.41
N THR A 118 10.88 13.72 11.00
CA THR A 118 12.14 13.51 11.73
C THR A 118 11.90 12.70 13.00
N ASN A 119 10.89 13.09 13.78
CA ASN A 119 10.52 12.36 15.00
C ASN A 119 10.14 10.92 14.71
N PHE A 120 9.34 10.67 13.69
CA PHE A 120 8.96 9.31 13.28
C PHE A 120 10.16 8.44 12.85
N ARG A 121 11.23 9.06 12.31
CA ARG A 121 12.47 8.35 11.98
C ARG A 121 13.34 8.04 13.17
N GLU A 122 13.55 9.06 14.02
CA GLU A 122 14.48 8.96 15.15
C GLU A 122 13.87 8.17 16.30
N ASN A 123 12.55 8.27 16.46
CA ASN A 123 11.81 7.63 17.55
C ASN A 123 10.65 6.80 17.01
N PRO A 124 10.90 5.72 16.25
CA PRO A 124 9.83 4.90 15.70
C PRO A 124 8.99 4.32 16.86
N PRO A 125 7.65 4.39 16.76
CA PRO A 125 6.78 3.84 17.78
C PRO A 125 7.01 2.32 17.89
N LYS A 126 6.94 1.77 19.12
CA LYS A 126 7.03 0.33 19.36
C LYS A 126 5.70 -0.38 19.18
N GLU A 127 4.62 0.36 19.32
CA GLU A 127 3.24 -0.09 19.20
C GLU A 127 2.38 1.00 18.58
N LEU A 128 1.43 0.61 17.75
CA LEU A 128 0.45 1.49 17.12
C LEU A 128 -0.93 0.82 17.16
N GLY A 129 -1.87 1.42 17.90
CA GLY A 129 -3.26 0.97 17.94
C GLY A 129 -3.47 -0.47 18.43
N GLY A 130 -2.58 -0.97 19.27
CA GLY A 130 -2.58 -2.33 19.77
C GLY A 130 -1.79 -3.32 18.92
N PHE A 131 -1.10 -2.86 17.87
CA PHE A 131 -0.21 -3.68 17.04
C PHE A 131 1.25 -3.38 17.37
N GLN A 132 2.03 -4.42 17.60
CA GLN A 132 3.48 -4.29 17.73
C GLN A 132 4.08 -3.88 16.39
N VAL A 133 5.02 -2.93 16.42
CA VAL A 133 5.80 -2.55 15.24
C VAL A 133 6.98 -3.51 15.10
N LEU A 134 6.99 -4.28 14.02
CA LEU A 134 8.01 -5.31 13.77
C LEU A 134 9.22 -4.75 13.03
N ALA A 135 8.98 -3.88 12.05
CA ALA A 135 10.05 -3.26 11.29
C ALA A 135 9.64 -1.88 10.75
N VAL A 136 10.64 -1.08 10.42
CA VAL A 136 10.48 0.23 9.78
C VAL A 136 11.28 0.26 8.49
N ARG A 137 10.64 0.66 7.38
CA ARG A 137 11.32 0.96 6.12
C ARG A 137 11.40 2.48 5.97
N ASP A 138 12.60 3.02 6.00
CA ASP A 138 12.88 4.42 5.65
C ASP A 138 13.41 4.47 4.21
N TYR A 139 12.54 4.81 3.27
CA TYR A 139 12.91 4.90 1.86
C TYR A 139 13.83 6.08 1.55
N LYS A 140 13.90 7.09 2.44
CA LYS A 140 14.85 8.19 2.27
C LYS A 140 16.29 7.76 2.53
N ALA A 141 16.47 6.88 3.50
CA ALA A 141 17.77 6.34 3.89
C ALA A 141 18.11 5.02 3.19
N ASP A 142 17.19 4.43 2.41
CA ASP A 142 17.28 3.09 1.84
C ASP A 142 17.55 2.01 2.91
N VAL A 143 16.85 2.07 4.03
CA VAL A 143 17.03 1.14 5.16
C VAL A 143 15.70 0.55 5.58
N ARG A 144 15.65 -0.78 5.66
CA ARG A 144 14.67 -1.52 6.45
C ARG A 144 15.34 -1.98 7.74
N GLN A 145 14.81 -1.58 8.88
CA GLN A 145 15.27 -1.99 10.19
C GLN A 145 14.22 -2.88 10.85
N ASP A 146 14.57 -4.10 11.13
CA ASP A 146 13.80 -5.01 11.99
C ASP A 146 13.97 -4.57 13.45
N LEU A 147 12.86 -4.25 14.12
CA LEU A 147 12.89 -3.74 15.50
C LEU A 147 12.93 -4.86 16.54
N VAL A 148 12.69 -6.11 16.13
CA VAL A 148 12.76 -7.28 17.01
C VAL A 148 14.17 -7.83 17.07
N SER A 149 14.78 -8.05 15.89
CA SER A 149 16.15 -8.59 15.79
C SER A 149 17.24 -7.51 15.80
N GLY A 150 16.89 -6.26 15.44
CA GLY A 150 17.85 -5.18 15.21
C GLY A 150 18.56 -5.22 13.85
N GLU A 151 18.24 -6.20 13.01
CA GLU A 151 18.86 -6.38 11.69
C GLU A 151 18.48 -5.23 10.74
N LYS A 152 19.43 -4.85 9.88
CA LYS A 152 19.24 -3.82 8.85
C LYS A 152 19.50 -4.39 7.47
N SER A 153 18.65 -4.03 6.52
CA SER A 153 18.78 -4.36 5.10
C SER A 153 18.41 -3.16 4.23
N ALA A 154 18.80 -3.17 2.96
CA ALA A 154 18.34 -2.17 2.00
C ALA A 154 16.86 -2.41 1.65
N THR A 155 16.13 -1.34 1.34
CA THR A 155 14.76 -1.44 0.80
C THR A 155 14.77 -1.81 -0.67
N GLY A 156 15.83 -1.47 -1.39
CA GLY A 156 15.99 -1.73 -2.82
C GLY A 156 15.11 -0.84 -3.72
N LEU A 157 14.53 0.22 -3.17
CA LEU A 157 13.68 1.16 -3.89
C LEU A 157 14.32 2.56 -3.98
N PRO A 158 13.93 3.40 -4.95
CA PRO A 158 14.45 4.76 -5.07
C PRO A 158 14.25 5.58 -3.81
N SER A 159 15.17 6.51 -3.54
CA SER A 159 15.05 7.39 -2.37
C SER A 159 13.78 8.23 -2.43
N SER A 160 13.01 8.19 -1.37
CA SER A 160 11.76 8.95 -1.22
C SER A 160 11.49 9.27 0.25
N ASN A 161 10.90 10.45 0.52
CA ASN A 161 10.56 10.83 1.89
C ASN A 161 9.31 10.10 2.39
N VAL A 162 9.42 8.79 2.54
CA VAL A 162 8.35 7.88 2.98
C VAL A 162 8.87 6.99 4.10
N LEU A 163 8.03 6.77 5.10
CA LEU A 163 8.22 5.77 6.15
C LEU A 163 7.12 4.72 6.04
N TYR A 164 7.49 3.46 6.19
CA TYR A 164 6.55 2.34 6.20
C TYR A 164 6.81 1.48 7.43
N TYR A 165 5.79 1.29 8.25
CA TYR A 165 5.83 0.48 9.46
C TYR A 165 5.18 -0.87 9.17
N GLU A 166 5.95 -1.93 9.31
CA GLU A 166 5.45 -3.30 9.28
C GLU A 166 4.96 -3.67 10.69
N LEU A 167 3.71 -4.03 10.79
CA LEU A 167 3.06 -4.33 12.05
C LEU A 167 2.73 -5.82 12.14
N GLU A 168 2.48 -6.30 13.35
CA GLU A 168 2.01 -7.67 13.52
C GLU A 168 0.68 -7.95 12.79
N ASN A 169 0.37 -9.22 12.56
CA ASN A 169 -0.84 -9.67 11.88
C ASN A 169 -1.03 -9.11 10.45
N ASN A 170 0.08 -8.84 9.75
CA ASN A 170 0.09 -8.23 8.41
C ASN A 170 -0.58 -6.84 8.36
N ALA A 171 -0.69 -6.15 9.49
CA ALA A 171 -1.07 -4.76 9.50
C ALA A 171 0.12 -3.87 9.09
N TRP A 172 -0.18 -2.69 8.59
CA TRP A 172 0.87 -1.75 8.19
C TRP A 172 0.38 -0.29 8.24
N CYS A 173 1.33 0.61 8.36
CA CYS A 173 1.09 2.05 8.25
C CYS A 173 2.20 2.68 7.39
N CYS A 174 1.80 3.54 6.44
CA CYS A 174 2.74 4.29 5.62
C CYS A 174 2.52 5.79 5.80
N VAL A 175 3.61 6.54 6.00
CA VAL A 175 3.58 8.00 6.22
C VAL A 175 4.30 8.68 5.09
N ARG A 176 3.61 9.61 4.42
CA ARG A 176 4.14 10.34 3.26
C ARG A 176 3.72 11.80 3.27
N PRO A 177 4.66 12.76 3.38
CA PRO A 177 4.35 14.15 3.16
C PRO A 177 4.08 14.45 1.68
N SER A 178 3.24 15.43 1.41
CA SER A 178 3.06 15.97 0.05
C SER A 178 4.32 16.74 -0.37
N GLY A 179 4.70 16.62 -1.65
CA GLY A 179 5.81 17.40 -2.21
C GLY A 179 5.45 18.83 -2.59
N THR A 180 4.16 19.14 -2.70
CA THR A 180 3.68 20.43 -3.25
C THR A 180 2.80 21.24 -2.30
N GLU A 181 2.26 20.60 -1.27
CA GLU A 181 1.33 21.21 -0.32
C GLU A 181 1.74 20.88 1.12
N PRO A 182 1.43 21.71 2.10
CA PRO A 182 1.68 21.43 3.52
C PRO A 182 0.68 20.39 4.05
N LYS A 183 0.79 19.18 3.53
CA LYS A 183 -0.06 18.02 3.87
C LYS A 183 0.81 16.81 4.14
N ILE A 184 0.38 15.98 5.09
CA ILE A 184 0.94 14.65 5.34
C ILE A 184 -0.19 13.62 5.22
N LYS A 185 0.08 12.53 4.54
CA LYS A 185 -0.86 11.42 4.35
C LYS A 185 -0.40 10.20 5.11
N PHE A 186 -1.34 9.52 5.71
CA PHE A 186 -1.15 8.28 6.42
C PHE A 186 -2.03 7.23 5.74
N TYR A 187 -1.41 6.17 5.27
CA TYR A 187 -2.09 5.01 4.68
C TYR A 187 -2.01 3.87 5.66
N PHE A 188 -3.05 3.10 5.75
CA PHE A 188 -3.19 2.00 6.70
C PHE A 188 -3.74 0.77 6.03
N GLY A 189 -3.30 -0.39 6.48
CA GLY A 189 -3.91 -1.66 6.13
C GLY A 189 -3.93 -2.58 7.33
N VAL A 190 -5.03 -3.29 7.49
CA VAL A 190 -5.24 -4.27 8.56
C VAL A 190 -5.90 -5.53 8.02
N LYS A 191 -5.72 -6.63 8.74
CA LYS A 191 -6.45 -7.88 8.51
C LYS A 191 -7.31 -8.20 9.73
N GLY A 192 -8.61 -8.42 9.49
CA GLY A 192 -9.57 -8.85 10.50
C GLY A 192 -10.00 -10.29 10.33
N THR A 193 -10.79 -10.75 11.31
CA THR A 193 -11.52 -12.02 11.29
C THR A 193 -12.94 -11.85 10.75
N SER A 194 -13.44 -10.62 10.65
CA SER A 194 -14.67 -10.19 10.01
C SER A 194 -14.53 -8.77 9.47
N LEU A 195 -15.51 -8.28 8.72
CA LEU A 195 -15.55 -6.89 8.24
C LEU A 195 -15.59 -5.88 9.39
N GLU A 196 -16.34 -6.20 10.44
CA GLU A 196 -16.48 -5.39 11.65
C GLU A 196 -15.15 -5.33 12.41
N ASP A 197 -14.52 -6.48 12.66
CA ASP A 197 -13.20 -6.56 13.32
C ASP A 197 -12.13 -5.80 12.54
N ALA A 198 -12.11 -5.92 11.21
CA ALA A 198 -11.20 -5.16 10.37
C ALA A 198 -11.46 -3.64 10.46
N ALA A 199 -12.74 -3.22 10.53
CA ALA A 199 -13.09 -1.82 10.67
C ALA A 199 -12.65 -1.24 12.03
N GLU A 200 -12.87 -1.95 13.12
CA GLU A 200 -12.44 -1.55 14.46
C GLU A 200 -10.92 -1.44 14.57
N LYS A 201 -10.20 -2.44 14.05
CA LYS A 201 -8.73 -2.43 14.01
C LYS A 201 -8.18 -1.26 13.23
N LEU A 202 -8.78 -0.97 12.06
CA LEU A 202 -8.38 0.16 11.23
C LEU A 202 -8.55 1.49 11.95
N GLU A 203 -9.68 1.72 12.61
CA GLU A 203 -9.91 2.98 13.34
C GLU A 203 -8.97 3.11 14.56
N LYS A 204 -8.68 2.04 15.27
CA LYS A 204 -7.70 2.05 16.37
C LYS A 204 -6.31 2.43 15.86
N LEU A 205 -5.85 1.79 14.77
CA LEU A 205 -4.55 2.07 14.17
C LEU A 205 -4.45 3.51 13.66
N LYS A 206 -5.48 3.97 12.96
CA LYS A 206 -5.57 5.33 12.42
C LYS A 206 -5.51 6.38 13.51
N ASN A 207 -6.31 6.23 14.58
CA ASN A 207 -6.32 7.16 15.70
C ASN A 207 -4.96 7.20 16.41
N ALA A 208 -4.34 6.04 16.66
CA ALA A 208 -3.03 5.98 17.30
C ALA A 208 -1.94 6.70 16.50
N MET A 209 -1.92 6.54 15.17
CA MET A 209 -0.88 7.15 14.33
C MET A 209 -1.08 8.65 14.11
N VAL A 210 -2.33 9.12 14.03
CA VAL A 210 -2.62 10.55 13.81
C VAL A 210 -2.37 11.37 15.10
N THR A 211 -2.40 10.72 16.27
CA THR A 211 -2.15 11.36 17.58
C THR A 211 -0.74 11.15 18.12
N ALA A 212 0.09 10.33 17.46
CA ALA A 212 1.49 10.09 17.80
C ALA A 212 2.37 11.25 17.33
#